data_77486f17b51f8e06c4f8fe122ccfe9f0
#
_entry.id   77486f17b51f8e06c4f8fe122ccfe9f0
#
_cell.length_a   1.000
_cell.length_b   1.000
_cell.length_c   1.000
_cell.angle_alpha   90.00
_cell.angle_beta   90.00
_cell.angle_gamma   90.00
#
_symmetry.space_group_name_H-M   'P 1'
#
loop_
_entity.id
_entity.type
_entity.pdbx_description
1 polymer ?
#
loop_
_entity_poly.entity_id
_entity_poly.type
_entity_poly.pdbx_seq_one_letter_code
_entity_poly.pdbx_strand_id
1 'polypeptide(L)'
;MPEVGLEGQRKLKAASVLVIGTGGLGSPVGMYLAAAGIGHIGLVDYDVVDYSNLQRQVIHGTSGLGTLKVESARQRMLDINPDIEVEIYNEPFTSENAMRIAEDYEVLIDGTDNFPTRYLVNDVSVLLGKANVYGSIFRFEGQVSVFDAREGPCYRCLFPEPPPPGLVPSCAEGGVLGVLPGTIGTLQATEALKLILGIGEPLIGRLMLYNALDMSFEFVNLRKNPKCKICGPEPEVTELIDYEEFCGVPGHDHDEGEVGGGWDITATELADRLRSDGQHIKLIDVREPHELEISKIEGAKLIPLGQLAARMSELDSADEIVLFCKSGTRSARALELLASAGFRKMKNLKGGINAWAREVDHSLPVY
;
A
#
# COMPACT_ATOMS: atom_id res chain seq x y z
N MET A 1 17.04 -13.80 -27.70
CA MET A 1 17.48 -14.95 -26.86
C MET A 1 16.83 -16.21 -27.43
N PRO A 2 17.57 -17.32 -27.65
CA PRO A 2 17.01 -18.56 -28.20
C PRO A 2 15.85 -19.13 -27.36
N GLU A 3 15.96 -19.02 -26.04
CA GLU A 3 14.98 -19.55 -25.08
C GLU A 3 13.62 -18.83 -25.14
N VAL A 4 13.58 -17.62 -25.65
CA VAL A 4 12.34 -16.84 -25.87
C VAL A 4 11.91 -16.97 -27.32
N GLY A 5 12.78 -16.58 -28.27
CA GLY A 5 12.54 -16.65 -29.70
C GLY A 5 11.20 -16.02 -30.11
N LEU A 6 10.73 -16.40 -31.30
CA LEU A 6 9.44 -15.94 -31.82
C LEU A 6 8.27 -16.58 -31.07
N GLU A 7 8.42 -17.82 -30.62
CA GLU A 7 7.37 -18.55 -29.90
C GLU A 7 7.13 -17.91 -28.51
N GLY A 8 8.21 -17.60 -27.79
CA GLY A 8 8.07 -16.87 -26.51
C GLY A 8 7.42 -15.50 -26.70
N GLN A 9 7.77 -14.76 -27.76
CA GLN A 9 7.14 -13.48 -28.03
C GLN A 9 5.64 -13.62 -28.36
N ARG A 10 5.22 -14.71 -29.01
CA ARG A 10 3.81 -15.01 -29.23
C ARG A 10 3.09 -15.31 -27.90
N LYS A 11 3.72 -16.05 -26.99
CA LYS A 11 3.17 -16.31 -25.67
C LYS A 11 2.97 -15.00 -24.90
N LEU A 12 3.99 -14.14 -24.85
CA LEU A 12 3.89 -12.84 -24.20
C LEU A 12 2.75 -11.99 -24.79
N LYS A 13 2.63 -11.94 -26.11
CA LYS A 13 1.55 -11.19 -26.80
C LYS A 13 0.16 -11.75 -26.53
N ALA A 14 0.02 -13.06 -26.27
CA ALA A 14 -1.25 -13.71 -25.96
C ALA A 14 -1.61 -13.64 -24.47
N ALA A 15 -0.64 -13.35 -23.59
CA ALA A 15 -0.82 -13.38 -22.15
C ALA A 15 -1.59 -12.18 -21.62
N SER A 16 -2.27 -12.37 -20.49
CA SER A 16 -2.99 -11.35 -19.73
C SER A 16 -2.50 -11.30 -18.27
N VAL A 17 -2.20 -10.10 -17.77
CA VAL A 17 -1.65 -9.88 -16.43
C VAL A 17 -2.41 -8.77 -15.72
N LEU A 18 -2.87 -9.00 -14.50
CA LEU A 18 -3.47 -7.98 -13.65
C LEU A 18 -2.46 -7.49 -12.63
N VAL A 19 -2.23 -6.19 -12.61
CA VAL A 19 -1.37 -5.51 -11.62
C VAL A 19 -2.26 -4.78 -10.63
N ILE A 20 -2.27 -5.23 -9.39
CA ILE A 20 -3.03 -4.61 -8.30
C ILE A 20 -2.11 -3.63 -7.57
N GLY A 21 -2.37 -2.35 -7.74
CA GLY A 21 -1.54 -1.24 -7.27
C GLY A 21 -0.54 -0.77 -8.33
N THR A 22 -0.62 0.51 -8.71
CA THR A 22 0.30 1.19 -9.65
C THR A 22 1.31 2.08 -8.92
N GLY A 23 1.53 1.77 -7.64
CA GLY A 23 2.45 2.48 -6.76
C GLY A 23 3.92 2.12 -6.98
N GLY A 24 4.69 1.99 -5.89
CA GLY A 24 6.13 1.73 -5.96
C GLY A 24 6.49 0.41 -6.65
N LEU A 25 5.85 -0.70 -6.27
CA LEU A 25 6.06 -2.03 -6.87
C LEU A 25 5.46 -2.11 -8.27
N GLY A 26 4.22 -1.63 -8.45
CA GLY A 26 3.54 -1.66 -9.74
C GLY A 26 4.22 -0.82 -10.82
N SER A 27 4.96 0.23 -10.44
CA SER A 27 5.70 1.08 -11.39
C SER A 27 6.69 0.31 -12.27
N PRO A 28 7.72 -0.37 -11.74
CA PRO A 28 8.63 -1.15 -12.57
C PRO A 28 7.94 -2.36 -13.21
N VAL A 29 6.98 -2.99 -12.51
CA VAL A 29 6.20 -4.09 -13.08
C VAL A 29 5.53 -3.66 -14.38
N GLY A 30 4.71 -2.61 -14.37
CA GLY A 30 3.99 -2.13 -15.53
C GLY A 30 4.92 -1.77 -16.68
N MET A 31 5.99 -1.02 -16.42
CA MET A 31 6.96 -0.63 -17.45
C MET A 31 7.65 -1.83 -18.11
N TYR A 32 8.10 -2.81 -17.32
CA TYR A 32 8.81 -3.97 -17.88
C TYR A 32 7.88 -4.97 -18.57
N LEU A 33 6.64 -5.15 -18.09
CA LEU A 33 5.64 -5.97 -18.79
C LEU A 33 5.24 -5.33 -20.14
N ALA A 34 5.06 -4.01 -20.19
CA ALA A 34 4.81 -3.28 -21.43
C ALA A 34 5.99 -3.44 -22.41
N ALA A 35 7.23 -3.24 -21.94
CA ALA A 35 8.43 -3.40 -22.75
C ALA A 35 8.64 -4.85 -23.23
N ALA A 36 8.26 -5.84 -22.45
CA ALA A 36 8.29 -7.26 -22.82
C ALA A 36 7.23 -7.63 -23.87
N GLY A 37 6.18 -6.82 -24.02
CA GLY A 37 5.10 -7.02 -24.97
C GLY A 37 4.03 -7.99 -24.48
N ILE A 38 3.68 -7.94 -23.18
CA ILE A 38 2.47 -8.59 -22.65
C ILE A 38 1.28 -7.96 -23.36
N GLY A 39 0.46 -8.79 -24.00
CA GLY A 39 -0.59 -8.31 -24.90
C GLY A 39 -1.74 -7.61 -24.19
N HIS A 40 -2.12 -8.06 -23.01
CA HIS A 40 -3.19 -7.47 -22.21
C HIS A 40 -2.76 -7.26 -20.75
N ILE A 41 -2.79 -6.04 -20.27
CA ILE A 41 -2.41 -5.68 -18.91
C ILE A 41 -3.54 -4.89 -18.24
N GLY A 42 -4.08 -5.41 -17.14
CA GLY A 42 -5.01 -4.70 -16.28
C GLY A 42 -4.28 -3.95 -15.16
N LEU A 43 -4.73 -2.75 -14.87
CA LEU A 43 -4.22 -1.92 -13.77
C LEU A 43 -5.35 -1.57 -12.82
N VAL A 44 -5.22 -1.91 -11.54
CA VAL A 44 -6.18 -1.54 -10.49
C VAL A 44 -5.51 -0.57 -9.53
N ASP A 45 -6.03 0.64 -9.41
CA ASP A 45 -5.62 1.65 -8.43
C ASP A 45 -6.68 2.76 -8.43
N TYR A 46 -6.95 3.39 -7.30
CA TYR A 46 -7.94 4.47 -7.19
C TYR A 46 -7.35 5.81 -6.74
N ASP A 47 -6.05 5.82 -6.47
CA ASP A 47 -5.34 7.01 -6.01
C ASP A 47 -5.05 8.00 -7.15
N VAL A 48 -4.69 9.22 -6.75
CA VAL A 48 -4.09 10.22 -7.62
C VAL A 48 -2.58 10.29 -7.43
N VAL A 49 -1.87 10.74 -8.46
CA VAL A 49 -0.43 10.98 -8.38
C VAL A 49 -0.13 12.15 -7.45
N ASP A 50 0.59 11.89 -6.36
CA ASP A 50 1.03 12.90 -5.40
C ASP A 50 2.53 13.12 -5.48
N TYR A 51 2.97 14.34 -5.17
CA TYR A 51 4.38 14.72 -5.21
C TYR A 51 5.26 13.81 -4.33
N SER A 52 4.78 13.43 -3.16
CA SER A 52 5.48 12.52 -2.23
C SER A 52 5.66 11.10 -2.79
N ASN A 53 4.93 10.73 -3.83
CA ASN A 53 5.03 9.43 -4.48
C ASN A 53 6.19 9.34 -5.47
N LEU A 54 6.57 10.45 -6.11
CA LEU A 54 7.51 10.49 -7.25
C LEU A 54 8.90 9.94 -6.91
N GLN A 55 9.30 9.98 -5.65
CA GLN A 55 10.60 9.47 -5.21
C GLN A 55 10.75 7.94 -5.35
N ARG A 56 9.62 7.19 -5.57
CA ARG A 56 9.63 5.73 -5.71
C ARG A 56 8.64 5.17 -6.74
N GLN A 57 7.67 5.94 -7.19
CA GLN A 57 6.66 5.54 -8.17
C GLN A 57 7.04 6.06 -9.57
N VAL A 58 8.11 5.46 -10.13
CA VAL A 58 8.83 5.98 -11.32
C VAL A 58 8.06 5.88 -12.64
N ILE A 59 6.90 5.22 -12.66
CA ILE A 59 6.01 5.22 -13.82
C ILE A 59 5.30 6.57 -13.97
N HIS A 60 5.16 7.31 -12.88
CA HIS A 60 4.55 8.62 -12.83
C HIS A 60 5.62 9.73 -12.96
N GLY A 61 5.21 10.91 -13.44
CA GLY A 61 6.07 12.08 -13.55
C GLY A 61 5.39 13.33 -12.99
N THR A 62 6.15 14.41 -12.83
CA THR A 62 5.65 15.70 -12.35
C THR A 62 4.52 16.27 -13.20
N SER A 63 4.51 15.97 -14.51
CA SER A 63 3.43 16.37 -15.42
C SER A 63 2.10 15.66 -15.14
N GLY A 64 2.12 14.54 -14.40
CA GLY A 64 0.95 13.75 -14.03
C GLY A 64 0.41 14.06 -12.63
N LEU A 65 0.96 15.05 -11.91
CA LEU A 65 0.48 15.39 -10.58
C LEU A 65 -1.02 15.71 -10.57
N GLY A 66 -1.76 15.09 -9.64
CA GLY A 66 -3.20 15.24 -9.50
C GLY A 66 -4.04 14.42 -10.49
N THR A 67 -3.42 13.71 -11.46
CA THR A 67 -4.14 12.75 -12.33
C THR A 67 -4.28 11.40 -11.65
N LEU A 68 -5.24 10.59 -12.10
CA LEU A 68 -5.41 9.22 -11.62
C LEU A 68 -4.15 8.39 -11.88
N LYS A 69 -3.69 7.61 -10.90
CA LYS A 69 -2.50 6.78 -11.05
C LYS A 69 -2.62 5.79 -12.21
N VAL A 70 -3.78 5.16 -12.37
CA VAL A 70 -4.04 4.20 -13.48
C VAL A 70 -3.92 4.86 -14.86
N GLU A 71 -4.42 6.10 -15.02
CA GLU A 71 -4.32 6.85 -16.27
C GLU A 71 -2.86 7.24 -16.57
N SER A 72 -2.16 7.77 -15.58
CA SER A 72 -0.75 8.12 -15.69
C SER A 72 0.11 6.91 -16.04
N ALA A 73 -0.14 5.76 -15.40
CA ALA A 73 0.56 4.51 -15.68
C ALA A 73 0.26 3.99 -17.10
N ARG A 74 -1.03 3.95 -17.49
CA ARG A 74 -1.45 3.57 -18.84
C ARG A 74 -0.76 4.39 -19.91
N GLN A 75 -0.78 5.71 -19.77
CA GLN A 75 -0.13 6.60 -20.73
C GLN A 75 1.37 6.29 -20.87
N ARG A 76 2.06 6.09 -19.75
CA ARG A 76 3.49 5.75 -19.77
C ARG A 76 3.77 4.37 -20.38
N MET A 77 2.93 3.37 -20.13
CA MET A 77 3.09 2.04 -20.69
C MET A 77 2.85 2.03 -22.21
N LEU A 78 1.85 2.77 -22.70
CA LEU A 78 1.60 2.93 -24.14
C LEU A 78 2.66 3.77 -24.86
N ASP A 79 3.34 4.68 -24.15
CA ASP A 79 4.53 5.39 -24.68
C ASP A 79 5.73 4.42 -24.85
N ILE A 80 5.85 3.41 -23.99
CA ILE A 80 6.86 2.36 -24.07
C ILE A 80 6.52 1.37 -25.21
N ASN A 81 5.28 0.93 -25.26
CA ASN A 81 4.81 -0.05 -26.25
C ASN A 81 3.35 0.24 -26.66
N PRO A 82 3.12 0.81 -27.84
CA PRO A 82 1.77 1.12 -28.31
C PRO A 82 0.99 -0.11 -28.81
N ASP A 83 1.62 -1.28 -28.95
CA ASP A 83 1.00 -2.49 -29.51
C ASP A 83 0.36 -3.41 -28.45
N ILE A 84 0.29 -2.93 -27.19
CA ILE A 84 -0.33 -3.64 -26.07
C ILE A 84 -1.69 -3.03 -25.71
N GLU A 85 -2.55 -3.82 -25.11
CA GLU A 85 -3.78 -3.34 -24.49
C GLU A 85 -3.56 -3.09 -23.00
N VAL A 86 -3.95 -1.90 -22.51
CA VAL A 86 -3.90 -1.56 -21.10
C VAL A 86 -5.29 -1.18 -20.64
N GLU A 87 -5.92 -2.05 -19.88
CA GLU A 87 -7.21 -1.82 -19.24
C GLU A 87 -7.02 -1.21 -17.85
N ILE A 88 -7.88 -0.27 -17.48
CA ILE A 88 -7.76 0.42 -16.18
C ILE A 88 -9.04 0.27 -15.37
N TYR A 89 -8.85 0.02 -14.09
CA TYR A 89 -9.90 -0.05 -13.09
C TYR A 89 -9.61 1.01 -12.03
N ASN A 90 -10.28 2.16 -12.15
CA ASN A 90 -10.16 3.27 -11.20
C ASN A 90 -11.12 3.05 -10.03
N GLU A 91 -10.89 2.00 -9.29
CA GLU A 91 -11.69 1.57 -8.16
C GLU A 91 -10.80 0.81 -7.16
N PRO A 92 -11.10 0.80 -5.85
CA PRO A 92 -10.40 -0.05 -4.90
C PRO A 92 -10.66 -1.53 -5.24
N PHE A 93 -9.65 -2.38 -5.02
CA PHE A 93 -9.81 -3.84 -5.18
C PHE A 93 -10.45 -4.40 -3.92
N THR A 94 -11.74 -4.77 -4.01
CA THR A 94 -12.58 -5.18 -2.88
C THR A 94 -13.17 -6.58 -3.07
N SER A 95 -13.74 -7.16 -2.02
CA SER A 95 -14.43 -8.46 -2.10
C SER A 95 -15.58 -8.47 -3.12
N GLU A 96 -16.19 -7.32 -3.40
CA GLU A 96 -17.32 -7.19 -4.31
C GLU A 96 -16.92 -7.24 -5.79
N ASN A 97 -15.73 -6.70 -6.14
CA ASN A 97 -15.31 -6.56 -7.54
C ASN A 97 -14.16 -7.47 -7.94
N ALA A 98 -13.37 -7.98 -6.97
CA ALA A 98 -12.11 -8.65 -7.21
C ALA A 98 -12.22 -9.90 -8.11
N MET A 99 -13.24 -10.73 -7.91
CA MET A 99 -13.47 -11.92 -8.75
C MET A 99 -13.73 -11.52 -10.20
N ARG A 100 -14.63 -10.56 -10.43
CA ARG A 100 -14.98 -10.04 -11.75
C ARG A 100 -13.78 -9.43 -12.47
N ILE A 101 -12.98 -8.62 -11.75
CA ILE A 101 -11.80 -7.98 -12.35
C ILE A 101 -10.72 -9.01 -12.68
N ALA A 102 -10.48 -9.99 -11.78
CA ALA A 102 -9.38 -10.93 -11.92
C ALA A 102 -9.67 -12.10 -12.90
N GLU A 103 -10.92 -12.34 -13.25
CA GLU A 103 -11.34 -13.52 -14.05
C GLU A 103 -10.65 -13.61 -15.41
N ASP A 104 -10.43 -12.47 -16.08
CA ASP A 104 -9.89 -12.41 -17.45
C ASP A 104 -8.35 -12.43 -17.52
N TYR A 105 -7.66 -12.50 -16.38
CA TYR A 105 -6.20 -12.47 -16.33
C TYR A 105 -5.60 -13.81 -15.91
N GLU A 106 -4.49 -14.19 -16.55
CA GLU A 106 -3.78 -15.45 -16.25
C GLU A 106 -2.90 -15.37 -15.01
N VAL A 107 -2.29 -14.19 -14.77
CA VAL A 107 -1.36 -13.96 -13.67
C VAL A 107 -1.78 -12.71 -12.92
N LEU A 108 -1.82 -12.78 -11.60
CA LEU A 108 -2.03 -11.63 -10.72
C LEU A 108 -0.70 -11.18 -10.14
N ILE A 109 -0.48 -9.87 -10.06
CA ILE A 109 0.71 -9.29 -9.43
C ILE A 109 0.28 -8.40 -8.27
N ASP A 110 0.71 -8.77 -7.08
CA ASP A 110 0.47 -8.01 -5.84
C ASP A 110 1.49 -6.87 -5.74
N GLY A 111 1.05 -5.67 -6.12
CA GLY A 111 1.78 -4.41 -5.96
C GLY A 111 1.31 -3.58 -4.76
N THR A 112 0.56 -4.18 -3.84
CA THR A 112 -0.09 -3.51 -2.72
C THR A 112 0.83 -3.32 -1.50
N ASP A 113 0.50 -2.37 -0.64
CA ASP A 113 1.24 -2.04 0.57
C ASP A 113 0.44 -2.22 1.87
N ASN A 114 -0.74 -2.87 1.78
CA ASN A 114 -1.60 -3.12 2.92
C ASN A 114 -2.02 -4.60 3.04
N PHE A 115 -2.28 -5.04 4.25
CA PHE A 115 -2.62 -6.44 4.53
C PHE A 115 -4.00 -6.86 4.00
N PRO A 116 -5.09 -6.08 4.16
CA PRO A 116 -6.41 -6.46 3.65
C PRO A 116 -6.38 -6.82 2.17
N THR A 117 -5.87 -5.93 1.32
CA THR A 117 -5.79 -6.17 -0.12
C THR A 117 -4.86 -7.36 -0.44
N ARG A 118 -3.77 -7.55 0.30
CA ARG A 118 -2.85 -8.68 0.11
C ARG A 118 -3.50 -10.03 0.36
N TYR A 119 -4.28 -10.16 1.44
CA TYR A 119 -5.07 -11.37 1.69
C TYR A 119 -6.16 -11.57 0.64
N LEU A 120 -6.83 -10.50 0.23
CA LEU A 120 -7.82 -10.55 -0.85
C LEU A 120 -7.20 -11.04 -2.16
N VAL A 121 -6.06 -10.49 -2.60
CA VAL A 121 -5.36 -10.93 -3.82
C VAL A 121 -4.99 -12.41 -3.75
N ASN A 122 -4.48 -12.87 -2.60
CA ASN A 122 -4.20 -14.29 -2.40
C ASN A 122 -5.44 -15.14 -2.55
N ASP A 123 -6.53 -14.77 -1.89
CA ASP A 123 -7.73 -15.60 -1.87
C ASP A 123 -8.40 -15.65 -3.24
N VAL A 124 -8.46 -14.52 -3.94
CA VAL A 124 -8.88 -14.46 -5.35
C VAL A 124 -8.03 -15.38 -6.22
N SER A 125 -6.69 -15.34 -6.06
CA SER A 125 -5.79 -16.18 -6.85
C SER A 125 -6.02 -17.68 -6.61
N VAL A 126 -6.26 -18.07 -5.36
CA VAL A 126 -6.54 -19.47 -4.99
C VAL A 126 -7.91 -19.91 -5.55
N LEU A 127 -8.95 -19.10 -5.35
CA LEU A 127 -10.33 -19.43 -5.80
C LEU A 127 -10.43 -19.51 -7.32
N LEU A 128 -9.70 -18.67 -8.06
CA LEU A 128 -9.65 -18.70 -9.53
C LEU A 128 -8.58 -19.67 -10.08
N GLY A 129 -7.78 -20.31 -9.23
CA GLY A 129 -6.71 -21.20 -9.66
C GLY A 129 -5.61 -20.48 -10.46
N LYS A 130 -5.23 -19.26 -10.06
CA LYS A 130 -4.25 -18.43 -10.74
C LYS A 130 -2.99 -18.26 -9.88
N ALA A 131 -1.85 -17.95 -10.52
CA ALA A 131 -0.64 -17.60 -9.80
C ALA A 131 -0.70 -16.13 -9.34
N ASN A 132 -0.27 -15.90 -8.09
CA ASN A 132 -0.06 -14.57 -7.52
C ASN A 132 1.45 -14.31 -7.36
N VAL A 133 1.96 -13.33 -8.08
CA VAL A 133 3.36 -12.88 -7.95
C VAL A 133 3.43 -11.82 -6.85
N TYR A 134 3.80 -12.28 -5.68
CA TYR A 134 3.89 -11.49 -4.47
C TYR A 134 5.16 -10.66 -4.40
N GLY A 135 5.04 -9.40 -3.96
CA GLY A 135 6.13 -8.53 -3.57
C GLY A 135 5.80 -7.76 -2.30
N SER A 136 6.82 -7.54 -1.47
CA SER A 136 6.69 -6.70 -0.27
C SER A 136 7.99 -5.95 -0.02
N ILE A 137 7.87 -4.74 0.52
CA ILE A 137 9.01 -3.90 0.86
C ILE A 137 8.79 -3.23 2.21
N PHE A 138 9.87 -3.09 2.97
CA PHE A 138 9.87 -2.36 4.21
C PHE A 138 11.27 -1.80 4.49
N ARG A 139 11.39 -0.47 4.64
CA ARG A 139 12.66 0.24 4.88
C ARG A 139 13.73 -0.09 3.84
N PHE A 140 14.59 -1.06 4.13
CA PHE A 140 15.71 -1.53 3.29
C PHE A 140 15.55 -2.98 2.85
N GLU A 141 14.47 -3.62 3.23
CA GLU A 141 14.23 -5.04 2.98
C GLU A 141 13.12 -5.24 1.97
N GLY A 142 13.25 -6.28 1.16
CA GLY A 142 12.27 -6.69 0.18
C GLY A 142 12.03 -8.20 0.17
N GLN A 143 10.86 -8.59 -0.28
CA GLN A 143 10.46 -9.99 -0.39
C GLN A 143 9.80 -10.23 -1.73
N VAL A 144 10.07 -11.39 -2.34
CA VAL A 144 9.38 -11.86 -3.55
C VAL A 144 9.10 -13.35 -3.43
N SER A 145 7.93 -13.77 -3.87
CA SER A 145 7.54 -15.17 -4.01
C SER A 145 6.49 -15.31 -5.12
N VAL A 146 6.26 -16.54 -5.55
CA VAL A 146 5.10 -16.90 -6.38
C VAL A 146 4.22 -17.83 -5.56
N PHE A 147 3.02 -17.37 -5.25
CA PHE A 147 2.00 -18.16 -4.59
C PHE A 147 1.06 -18.76 -5.64
N ASP A 148 1.21 -20.05 -5.89
CA ASP A 148 0.35 -20.82 -6.77
C ASP A 148 -0.15 -22.05 -6.03
N ALA A 149 -1.42 -22.02 -5.62
CA ALA A 149 -2.01 -23.08 -4.82
C ALA A 149 -2.14 -24.43 -5.54
N ARG A 150 -2.00 -24.44 -6.87
CA ARG A 150 -2.03 -25.68 -7.69
C ARG A 150 -0.72 -26.46 -7.55
N GLU A 151 0.42 -25.76 -7.41
CA GLU A 151 1.77 -26.34 -7.44
C GLU A 151 2.51 -26.21 -6.11
N GLY A 152 2.10 -25.27 -5.25
CA GLY A 152 2.82 -24.95 -4.03
C GLY A 152 1.95 -24.31 -2.93
N PRO A 153 2.58 -23.61 -1.98
CA PRO A 153 1.87 -22.87 -0.95
C PRO A 153 1.19 -21.61 -1.50
N CYS A 154 0.11 -21.18 -0.84
CA CYS A 154 -0.45 -19.84 -0.98
C CYS A 154 0.08 -18.92 0.12
N TYR A 155 -0.24 -17.62 0.07
CA TYR A 155 0.17 -16.65 1.07
C TYR A 155 -0.28 -17.01 2.49
N ARG A 156 -1.52 -17.54 2.64
CA ARG A 156 -2.04 -18.01 3.95
C ARG A 156 -1.32 -19.26 4.49
N CYS A 157 -0.59 -20.01 3.66
CA CYS A 157 0.26 -21.09 4.18
C CYS A 157 1.44 -20.56 5.00
N LEU A 158 1.95 -19.37 4.64
CA LEU A 158 3.04 -18.70 5.34
C LEU A 158 2.52 -17.77 6.45
N PHE A 159 1.49 -17.01 6.15
CA PHE A 159 0.85 -16.05 7.05
C PHE A 159 -0.64 -16.42 7.23
N PRO A 160 -0.96 -17.38 8.14
CA PRO A 160 -2.34 -17.82 8.34
C PRO A 160 -3.28 -16.71 8.82
N GLU A 161 -2.73 -15.79 9.62
CA GLU A 161 -3.45 -14.66 10.22
C GLU A 161 -2.64 -13.38 10.03
N PRO A 162 -3.30 -12.22 9.90
CA PRO A 162 -2.61 -10.95 9.81
C PRO A 162 -1.91 -10.59 11.12
N PRO A 163 -0.85 -9.77 11.08
CA PRO A 163 -0.25 -9.25 12.29
C PRO A 163 -1.28 -8.37 13.04
N PRO A 164 -1.21 -8.31 14.39
CA PRO A 164 -2.04 -7.40 15.15
C PRO A 164 -1.97 -5.96 14.62
N PRO A 165 -3.09 -5.22 14.60
CA PRO A 165 -3.11 -3.84 14.14
C PRO A 165 -2.06 -2.97 14.84
N GLY A 166 -1.30 -2.18 14.09
CA GLY A 166 -0.26 -1.29 14.59
C GLY A 166 1.09 -1.96 14.91
N LEU A 167 1.21 -3.29 14.79
CA LEU A 167 2.50 -3.98 15.02
C LEU A 167 3.49 -3.74 13.87
N VAL A 168 2.98 -3.67 12.64
CA VAL A 168 3.80 -3.41 11.44
C VAL A 168 3.45 -2.02 10.92
N PRO A 169 4.38 -1.04 11.00
CA PRO A 169 4.12 0.29 10.46
C PRO A 169 3.98 0.24 8.93
N SER A 170 3.14 1.10 8.38
CA SER A 170 3.00 1.26 6.94
C SER A 170 4.28 1.78 6.30
N CYS A 171 4.42 1.63 4.97
CA CYS A 171 5.54 2.22 4.22
C CYS A 171 5.61 3.76 4.36
N ALA A 172 4.47 4.40 4.61
CA ALA A 172 4.40 5.84 4.86
C ALA A 172 4.95 6.24 6.23
N GLU A 173 4.83 5.34 7.21
CA GLU A 173 5.31 5.55 8.58
C GLU A 173 6.76 5.11 8.77
N GLY A 174 7.10 3.91 8.28
CA GLY A 174 8.43 3.34 8.40
C GLY A 174 9.47 3.91 7.43
N GLY A 175 9.00 4.56 6.37
CA GLY A 175 9.82 4.96 5.23
C GLY A 175 10.21 3.77 4.35
N VAL A 176 10.67 4.06 3.15
CA VAL A 176 11.21 3.06 2.22
C VAL A 176 12.31 3.69 1.37
N LEU A 177 13.40 2.98 1.19
CA LEU A 177 14.46 3.40 0.26
C LEU A 177 13.88 3.45 -1.16
N GLY A 178 13.87 4.62 -1.81
CA GLY A 178 13.12 4.87 -3.04
C GLY A 178 13.45 3.93 -4.22
N VAL A 179 14.68 3.40 -4.28
CA VAL A 179 15.09 2.41 -5.30
C VAL A 179 14.60 0.98 -4.99
N LEU A 180 14.24 0.70 -3.74
CA LEU A 180 13.87 -0.65 -3.32
C LEU A 180 12.66 -1.23 -4.06
N PRO A 181 11.53 -0.48 -4.22
CA PRO A 181 10.42 -0.96 -5.04
C PRO A 181 10.83 -1.23 -6.49
N GLY A 182 11.80 -0.46 -7.03
CA GLY A 182 12.38 -0.70 -8.34
C GLY A 182 13.01 -2.09 -8.45
N THR A 183 13.83 -2.48 -7.47
CA THR A 183 14.45 -3.80 -7.41
C THR A 183 13.41 -4.90 -7.28
N ILE A 184 12.52 -4.81 -6.29
CA ILE A 184 11.55 -5.86 -5.98
C ILE A 184 10.49 -5.99 -7.09
N GLY A 185 9.94 -4.91 -7.60
CA GLY A 185 8.96 -4.97 -8.70
C GLY A 185 9.57 -5.47 -10.02
N THR A 186 10.86 -5.21 -10.28
CA THR A 186 11.55 -5.82 -11.43
C THR A 186 11.69 -7.33 -11.26
N LEU A 187 11.93 -7.82 -10.04
CA LEU A 187 11.93 -9.24 -9.75
C LEU A 187 10.52 -9.85 -9.87
N GLN A 188 9.46 -9.14 -9.45
CA GLN A 188 8.08 -9.57 -9.72
C GLN A 188 7.80 -9.68 -11.22
N ALA A 189 8.19 -8.68 -12.01
CA ALA A 189 8.05 -8.75 -13.47
C ALA A 189 8.81 -9.95 -14.06
N THR A 190 10.02 -10.25 -13.55
CA THR A 190 10.80 -11.42 -13.96
C THR A 190 10.06 -12.73 -13.67
N GLU A 191 9.48 -12.87 -12.48
CA GLU A 191 8.69 -14.06 -12.11
C GLU A 191 7.45 -14.23 -13.00
N ALA A 192 6.73 -13.14 -13.28
CA ALA A 192 5.58 -13.17 -14.20
C ALA A 192 5.99 -13.61 -15.61
N LEU A 193 7.10 -13.08 -16.14
CA LEU A 193 7.62 -13.50 -17.45
C LEU A 193 8.05 -14.97 -17.48
N LYS A 194 8.66 -15.49 -16.40
CA LYS A 194 9.01 -16.92 -16.30
C LYS A 194 7.79 -17.81 -16.32
N LEU A 195 6.72 -17.44 -15.58
CA LEU A 195 5.45 -18.16 -15.58
C LEU A 195 4.82 -18.24 -16.97
N ILE A 196 4.72 -17.10 -17.66
CA ILE A 196 4.10 -16.98 -18.98
C ILE A 196 4.91 -17.75 -20.05
N LEU A 197 6.21 -17.59 -20.02
CA LEU A 197 7.09 -18.24 -20.99
C LEU A 197 7.26 -19.75 -20.72
N GLY A 198 7.06 -20.19 -19.50
CA GLY A 198 7.33 -21.57 -19.06
C GLY A 198 8.84 -21.85 -19.05
N ILE A 199 9.67 -20.91 -18.63
CA ILE A 199 11.13 -21.03 -18.59
C ILE A 199 11.68 -20.81 -17.18
N GLY A 200 12.84 -21.42 -16.90
CA GLY A 200 13.50 -21.31 -15.60
C GLY A 200 12.68 -21.97 -14.49
N GLU A 201 12.94 -21.57 -13.26
CA GLU A 201 12.26 -22.06 -12.06
C GLU A 201 11.59 -20.88 -11.34
N PRO A 202 10.26 -20.70 -11.45
CA PRO A 202 9.55 -19.70 -10.67
C PRO A 202 9.75 -19.90 -9.15
N LEU A 203 9.57 -18.84 -8.38
CA LEU A 203 9.70 -18.86 -6.92
C LEU A 203 8.52 -19.55 -6.21
N ILE A 204 7.92 -20.55 -6.83
CA ILE A 204 6.86 -21.38 -6.21
C ILE A 204 7.52 -22.21 -5.09
N GLY A 205 6.99 -22.12 -3.87
CA GLY A 205 7.54 -22.80 -2.70
C GLY A 205 8.87 -22.22 -2.18
N ARG A 206 9.25 -21.01 -2.62
CA ARG A 206 10.42 -20.28 -2.15
C ARG A 206 10.08 -18.82 -1.89
N LEU A 207 10.51 -18.29 -0.76
CA LEU A 207 10.50 -16.85 -0.46
C LEU A 207 11.91 -16.31 -0.62
N MET A 208 12.08 -15.35 -1.50
CA MET A 208 13.32 -14.59 -1.59
C MET A 208 13.25 -13.40 -0.63
N LEU A 209 14.28 -13.22 0.17
CA LEU A 209 14.52 -12.09 1.05
C LEU A 209 15.67 -11.28 0.48
N TYR A 210 15.49 -9.98 0.33
CA TYR A 210 16.51 -9.05 -0.13
C TYR A 210 16.80 -8.02 0.95
N ASN A 211 18.07 -7.77 1.25
CA ASN A 211 18.49 -6.68 2.10
C ASN A 211 19.37 -5.72 1.29
N ALA A 212 18.92 -4.48 1.14
CA ALA A 212 19.60 -3.47 0.33
C ALA A 212 20.85 -2.89 1.00
N LEU A 213 21.04 -3.05 2.32
CA LEU A 213 22.18 -2.49 3.03
C LEU A 213 23.45 -3.31 2.82
N ASP A 214 23.32 -4.61 2.73
CA ASP A 214 24.44 -5.55 2.49
C ASP A 214 24.36 -6.24 1.12
N MET A 215 23.33 -5.91 0.31
CA MET A 215 23.09 -6.51 -1.01
C MET A 215 22.95 -8.02 -0.99
N SER A 216 22.42 -8.58 0.10
CA SER A 216 22.22 -10.02 0.24
C SER A 216 20.88 -10.47 -0.33
N PHE A 217 20.87 -11.70 -0.85
CA PHE A 217 19.69 -12.42 -1.29
C PHE A 217 19.66 -13.76 -0.57
N GLU A 218 18.64 -13.98 0.24
CA GLU A 218 18.42 -15.24 0.95
C GLU A 218 17.15 -15.91 0.43
N PHE A 219 17.10 -17.24 0.47
CA PHE A 219 15.97 -18.03 0.04
C PHE A 219 15.48 -18.93 1.16
N VAL A 220 14.20 -18.80 1.50
CA VAL A 220 13.52 -19.64 2.48
C VAL A 220 12.59 -20.59 1.74
N ASN A 221 12.72 -21.89 1.99
CA ASN A 221 11.82 -22.89 1.42
C ASN A 221 10.46 -22.84 2.15
N LEU A 222 9.39 -22.67 1.37
CA LEU A 222 8.03 -22.67 1.85
C LEU A 222 7.37 -24.00 1.56
N ARG A 223 6.59 -24.51 2.51
CA ARG A 223 5.81 -25.73 2.34
C ARG A 223 4.31 -25.42 2.39
N LYS A 224 3.54 -26.13 1.59
CA LYS A 224 2.07 -26.05 1.68
C LYS A 224 1.61 -26.50 3.08
N ASN A 225 0.81 -25.68 3.72
CA ASN A 225 0.25 -26.02 5.02
C ASN A 225 -0.96 -26.94 4.82
N PRO A 226 -0.94 -28.20 5.29
CA PRO A 226 -2.07 -29.10 5.14
C PRO A 226 -3.33 -28.64 5.88
N LYS A 227 -3.21 -27.70 6.81
CA LYS A 227 -4.33 -27.07 7.54
C LYS A 227 -4.63 -25.65 7.05
N CYS A 228 -4.18 -25.31 5.84
CA CYS A 228 -4.48 -23.99 5.29
C CYS A 228 -5.98 -23.83 5.05
N LYS A 229 -6.56 -22.77 5.57
CA LYS A 229 -8.01 -22.52 5.54
C LYS A 229 -8.58 -22.28 4.14
N ILE A 230 -7.73 -22.01 3.13
CA ILE A 230 -8.20 -21.77 1.75
C ILE A 230 -7.66 -22.78 0.74
N CYS A 231 -6.38 -23.17 0.82
CA CYS A 231 -5.78 -24.09 -0.16
C CYS A 231 -5.51 -25.49 0.39
N GLY A 232 -5.90 -25.77 1.63
CA GLY A 232 -5.83 -27.11 2.24
C GLY A 232 -6.86 -28.08 1.65
N PRO A 233 -6.81 -29.36 2.05
CA PRO A 233 -7.75 -30.39 1.57
C PRO A 233 -9.19 -30.18 2.08
N GLU A 234 -9.36 -29.47 3.18
CA GLU A 234 -10.65 -29.12 3.79
C GLU A 234 -10.71 -27.62 3.97
N PRO A 235 -10.98 -26.82 2.91
CA PRO A 235 -10.96 -25.38 3.00
C PRO A 235 -12.16 -24.85 3.79
N GLU A 236 -11.91 -23.90 4.71
CA GLU A 236 -12.95 -23.15 5.42
C GLU A 236 -13.36 -21.88 4.64
N VAL A 237 -12.43 -21.28 3.89
CA VAL A 237 -12.64 -20.09 3.07
C VAL A 237 -12.93 -20.56 1.65
N THR A 238 -14.19 -20.52 1.24
CA THR A 238 -14.67 -20.92 -0.08
C THR A 238 -15.23 -19.77 -0.90
N GLU A 239 -15.33 -18.59 -0.29
CA GLU A 239 -15.75 -17.33 -0.88
C GLU A 239 -14.95 -16.19 -0.27
N LEU A 240 -15.01 -15.01 -0.87
CA LEU A 240 -14.32 -13.82 -0.35
C LEU A 240 -15.00 -13.35 0.95
N ILE A 241 -14.19 -12.88 1.87
CA ILE A 241 -14.61 -12.43 3.22
C ILE A 241 -14.47 -10.91 3.33
N ASP A 242 -14.84 -10.35 4.48
CA ASP A 242 -14.45 -8.99 4.86
C ASP A 242 -12.98 -8.98 5.32
N TYR A 243 -12.10 -8.44 4.47
CA TYR A 243 -10.66 -8.40 4.75
C TYR A 243 -10.26 -7.25 5.67
N GLU A 244 -11.07 -6.21 5.78
CA GLU A 244 -10.83 -5.13 6.73
C GLU A 244 -11.11 -5.61 8.14
N GLU A 245 -12.28 -6.22 8.36
CA GLU A 245 -12.60 -6.87 9.63
C GLU A 245 -11.58 -7.96 9.99
N PHE A 246 -11.22 -8.82 9.04
CA PHE A 246 -10.25 -9.89 9.24
C PHE A 246 -8.87 -9.37 9.65
N CYS A 247 -8.43 -8.24 9.14
CA CYS A 247 -7.15 -7.61 9.48
C CYS A 247 -7.26 -6.65 10.69
N GLY A 248 -8.45 -6.52 11.29
CA GLY A 248 -8.70 -5.63 12.42
C GLY A 248 -8.52 -4.14 12.05
N VAL A 249 -8.70 -3.80 10.78
CA VAL A 249 -8.82 -2.42 10.33
C VAL A 249 -10.28 -2.03 10.58
N PRO A 250 -10.58 -0.92 11.29
CA PRO A 250 -11.96 -0.46 11.41
C PRO A 250 -12.54 -0.26 10.00
N GLY A 251 -13.64 -0.96 9.71
CA GLY A 251 -14.27 -0.94 8.40
C GLY A 251 -14.52 0.51 7.95
N HIS A 252 -14.14 0.84 6.73
CA HIS A 252 -14.72 1.98 6.06
C HIS A 252 -16.16 1.57 5.74
N ASP A 253 -17.09 1.94 6.62
CA ASP A 253 -18.47 2.06 6.18
C ASP A 253 -18.44 2.93 4.93
N HIS A 254 -18.89 2.37 3.79
CA HIS A 254 -19.13 3.07 2.54
C HIS A 254 -20.34 4.01 2.71
N ASP A 255 -20.22 4.92 3.64
CA ASP A 255 -20.98 6.14 3.65
C ASP A 255 -20.01 7.25 3.21
N GLU A 256 -20.21 7.78 2.03
CA GLU A 256 -19.76 9.12 1.64
C GLU A 256 -20.50 10.17 2.51
N GLY A 257 -20.64 9.86 3.78
CA GLY A 257 -21.03 10.73 4.85
C GLY A 257 -19.76 11.11 5.58
N GLU A 258 -19.38 12.37 5.45
CA GLU A 258 -18.45 13.09 6.30
C GLU A 258 -18.13 12.32 7.60
N VAL A 259 -16.97 11.64 7.69
CA VAL A 259 -16.31 11.34 8.96
C VAL A 259 -15.78 12.68 9.49
N GLY A 260 -16.71 13.57 9.77
CA GLY A 260 -16.60 14.94 10.19
C GLY A 260 -17.71 15.28 11.16
N GLY A 261 -18.01 14.41 12.10
CA GLY A 261 -18.81 14.79 13.26
C GLY A 261 -18.05 15.79 14.12
N GLY A 262 -17.87 17.02 13.68
CA GLY A 262 -17.41 18.15 14.49
C GLY A 262 -15.95 18.08 15.03
N TRP A 263 -15.15 17.08 14.65
CA TRP A 263 -13.84 16.82 15.25
C TRP A 263 -12.65 17.24 14.36
N ASP A 264 -12.86 17.56 13.12
CA ASP A 264 -11.83 18.13 12.24
C ASP A 264 -11.72 19.66 12.43
N ILE A 265 -10.52 20.17 12.25
CA ILE A 265 -10.20 21.59 12.17
C ILE A 265 -9.28 21.81 10.97
N THR A 266 -9.53 22.84 10.17
CA THR A 266 -8.65 23.22 9.06
C THR A 266 -7.40 23.93 9.56
N ALA A 267 -6.33 23.96 8.73
CA ALA A 267 -5.09 24.64 9.11
C ALA A 267 -5.30 26.14 9.32
N THR A 268 -6.08 26.78 8.48
CA THR A 268 -6.43 28.20 8.59
C THR A 268 -7.23 28.49 9.86
N GLU A 269 -8.25 27.70 10.16
CA GLU A 269 -9.06 27.84 11.38
C GLU A 269 -8.21 27.64 12.65
N LEU A 270 -7.34 26.62 12.66
CA LEU A 270 -6.42 26.41 13.78
C LEU A 270 -5.48 27.60 13.97
N ALA A 271 -4.92 28.15 12.87
CA ALA A 271 -4.03 29.31 12.94
C ALA A 271 -4.74 30.55 13.53
N ASP A 272 -5.99 30.80 13.15
CA ASP A 272 -6.78 31.92 13.70
C ASP A 272 -7.10 31.71 15.18
N ARG A 273 -7.40 30.49 15.59
CA ARG A 273 -7.64 30.16 17.00
C ARG A 273 -6.38 30.27 17.85
N LEU A 274 -5.22 29.82 17.33
CA LEU A 274 -3.94 29.97 18.02
C LEU A 274 -3.54 31.44 18.20
N ARG A 275 -3.91 32.31 17.26
CA ARG A 275 -3.66 33.77 17.39
C ARG A 275 -4.60 34.43 18.40
N SER A 276 -5.86 33.98 18.52
CA SER A 276 -6.87 34.58 19.37
C SER A 276 -6.89 34.05 20.79
N ASP A 277 -6.68 32.74 20.99
CA ASP A 277 -6.81 32.05 22.29
C ASP A 277 -5.85 30.86 22.44
N GLY A 278 -4.62 30.97 21.91
CA GLY A 278 -3.65 29.87 21.85
C GLY A 278 -3.19 29.32 23.20
N GLN A 279 -3.47 30.00 24.33
CA GLN A 279 -3.06 29.53 25.66
C GLN A 279 -3.83 28.27 26.13
N HIS A 280 -5.03 28.02 25.59
CA HIS A 280 -5.89 26.90 25.98
C HIS A 280 -5.83 25.71 25.03
N ILE A 281 -5.17 25.85 23.88
CA ILE A 281 -5.04 24.77 22.88
C ILE A 281 -3.71 24.05 23.07
N LYS A 282 -3.76 22.73 23.24
CA LYS A 282 -2.58 21.86 23.28
C LYS A 282 -2.39 21.17 21.93
N LEU A 283 -1.32 21.51 21.24
CA LEU A 283 -0.95 20.84 20.00
C LEU A 283 -0.17 19.57 20.31
N ILE A 284 -0.66 18.42 19.81
CA ILE A 284 -0.02 17.12 19.99
C ILE A 284 0.37 16.57 18.61
N ASP A 285 1.66 16.43 18.39
CA ASP A 285 2.24 15.79 17.23
C ASP A 285 2.33 14.28 17.48
N VAL A 286 1.61 13.48 16.69
CA VAL A 286 1.62 12.01 16.85
C VAL A 286 2.56 11.33 15.86
N ARG A 287 3.45 12.09 15.21
CA ARG A 287 4.48 11.56 14.31
C ARG A 287 5.65 10.94 15.07
N GLU A 288 6.60 10.40 14.31
CA GLU A 288 7.83 9.84 14.87
C GLU A 288 8.90 10.94 15.09
N PRO A 289 9.83 10.75 16.05
CA PRO A 289 10.84 11.78 16.38
C PRO A 289 11.65 12.30 15.18
N HIS A 290 11.99 11.43 14.23
CA HIS A 290 12.77 11.83 13.04
C HIS A 290 11.98 12.75 12.10
N GLU A 291 10.65 12.75 12.14
CA GLU A 291 9.81 13.63 11.31
C GLU A 291 9.88 15.10 11.78
N LEU A 292 10.26 15.35 13.04
CA LEU A 292 10.46 16.71 13.56
C LEU A 292 11.69 17.39 12.95
N GLU A 293 12.67 16.61 12.47
CA GLU A 293 13.85 17.14 11.78
C GLU A 293 13.49 17.70 10.38
N ILE A 294 12.37 17.22 9.81
CA ILE A 294 11.89 17.70 8.51
C ILE A 294 11.05 18.97 8.68
N SER A 295 10.07 18.93 9.57
CA SER A 295 9.16 20.05 9.85
C SER A 295 8.53 19.92 11.23
N LYS A 296 8.18 21.04 11.86
CA LYS A 296 7.47 21.05 13.14
C LYS A 296 6.57 22.28 13.24
N ILE A 297 5.44 22.15 13.93
CA ILE A 297 4.64 23.29 14.36
C ILE A 297 5.17 23.72 15.73
N GLU A 298 5.53 24.99 15.87
CA GLU A 298 6.13 25.50 17.10
C GLU A 298 5.15 25.40 18.27
N GLY A 299 5.63 24.97 19.44
CA GLY A 299 4.78 24.76 20.62
C GLY A 299 4.06 23.41 20.68
N ALA A 300 4.16 22.56 19.66
CA ALA A 300 3.59 21.23 19.69
C ALA A 300 4.40 20.26 20.55
N LYS A 301 3.70 19.43 21.33
CA LYS A 301 4.29 18.33 22.12
C LYS A 301 4.28 17.05 21.30
N LEU A 302 5.44 16.42 21.16
CA LEU A 302 5.56 15.13 20.49
C LEU A 302 5.14 13.99 21.43
N ILE A 303 4.14 13.23 21.01
CA ILE A 303 3.75 11.94 21.59
C ILE A 303 3.45 10.99 20.43
N PRO A 304 4.43 10.19 19.98
CA PRO A 304 4.21 9.26 18.87
C PRO A 304 2.97 8.38 19.08
N LEU A 305 2.23 8.11 18.00
CA LEU A 305 0.98 7.33 18.06
C LEU A 305 1.17 6.01 18.82
N GLY A 306 2.27 5.30 18.55
CA GLY A 306 2.60 4.03 19.23
C GLY A 306 2.88 4.17 20.73
N GLN A 307 3.14 5.38 21.23
CA GLN A 307 3.38 5.66 22.65
C GLN A 307 2.19 6.33 23.33
N LEU A 308 1.17 6.74 22.56
CA LEU A 308 0.08 7.58 23.04
C LEU A 308 -0.69 6.92 24.20
N ALA A 309 -1.00 5.62 24.08
CA ALA A 309 -1.69 4.86 25.12
C ALA A 309 -0.92 4.84 26.45
N ALA A 310 0.40 4.65 26.41
CA ALA A 310 1.26 4.60 27.60
C ALA A 310 1.52 6.01 28.20
N ARG A 311 1.42 7.05 27.38
CA ARG A 311 1.70 8.44 27.75
C ARG A 311 0.45 9.32 27.87
N MET A 312 -0.74 8.71 27.84
CA MET A 312 -2.02 9.39 27.93
C MET A 312 -2.18 10.21 29.22
N SER A 313 -1.56 9.77 30.33
CA SER A 313 -1.52 10.50 31.61
C SER A 313 -0.76 11.84 31.55
N GLU A 314 -0.03 12.12 30.47
CA GLU A 314 0.63 13.41 30.25
C GLU A 314 -0.33 14.47 29.66
N LEU A 315 -1.55 14.08 29.29
CA LEU A 315 -2.61 14.92 28.74
C LEU A 315 -3.69 15.16 29.79
N ASP A 316 -4.19 16.40 29.84
CA ASP A 316 -5.32 16.75 30.68
C ASP A 316 -6.60 16.74 29.85
N SER A 317 -7.59 15.95 30.25
CA SER A 317 -8.89 15.87 29.57
C SER A 317 -9.72 17.18 29.65
N ALA A 318 -9.32 18.11 30.50
CA ALA A 318 -9.92 19.45 30.59
C ALA A 318 -9.41 20.39 29.48
N ASP A 319 -8.17 20.16 28.96
CA ASP A 319 -7.57 20.95 27.90
C ASP A 319 -8.29 20.72 26.56
N GLU A 320 -8.24 21.71 25.67
CA GLU A 320 -8.56 21.52 24.27
C GLU A 320 -7.34 20.99 23.53
N ILE A 321 -7.43 19.78 22.96
CA ILE A 321 -6.33 19.08 22.31
C ILE A 321 -6.53 19.09 20.81
N VAL A 322 -5.56 19.58 20.05
CA VAL A 322 -5.51 19.42 18.60
C VAL A 322 -4.39 18.46 18.26
N LEU A 323 -4.79 17.32 17.69
CA LEU A 323 -3.88 16.28 17.24
C LEU A 323 -3.52 16.49 15.77
N PHE A 324 -2.27 16.30 15.42
CA PHE A 324 -1.86 16.29 14.02
C PHE A 324 -0.78 15.26 13.74
N CYS A 325 -0.72 14.87 12.48
CA CYS A 325 0.38 14.08 11.94
C CYS A 325 0.82 14.66 10.60
N LYS A 326 1.36 13.86 9.69
CA LYS A 326 1.75 14.31 8.35
C LYS A 326 0.54 14.74 7.51
N SER A 327 -0.49 13.88 7.40
CA SER A 327 -1.65 14.02 6.50
C SER A 327 -3.02 14.05 7.18
N GLY A 328 -3.08 13.87 8.52
CA GLY A 328 -4.34 13.79 9.27
C GLY A 328 -4.78 12.37 9.63
N THR A 329 -4.29 11.33 8.98
CA THR A 329 -4.75 9.94 9.16
C THR A 329 -4.33 9.34 10.51
N ARG A 330 -3.05 9.44 10.91
CA ARG A 330 -2.56 8.96 12.21
C ARG A 330 -3.20 9.73 13.37
N SER A 331 -3.41 11.03 13.19
CA SER A 331 -4.03 11.87 14.22
C SER A 331 -5.53 11.62 14.37
N ALA A 332 -6.24 11.20 13.32
CA ALA A 332 -7.61 10.72 13.44
C ALA A 332 -7.69 9.45 14.30
N ARG A 333 -6.81 8.47 14.09
CA ARG A 333 -6.70 7.26 14.95
C ARG A 333 -6.34 7.61 16.40
N ALA A 334 -5.41 8.56 16.59
CA ALA A 334 -5.06 9.06 17.92
C ALA A 334 -6.26 9.68 18.64
N LEU A 335 -7.09 10.40 17.92
CA LEU A 335 -8.31 10.99 18.42
C LEU A 335 -9.32 9.93 18.87
N GLU A 336 -9.55 8.87 18.09
CA GLU A 336 -10.41 7.74 18.47
C GLU A 336 -9.93 7.06 19.75
N LEU A 337 -8.62 6.84 19.87
CA LEU A 337 -8.00 6.25 21.06
C LEU A 337 -8.21 7.12 22.29
N LEU A 338 -8.02 8.42 22.19
CA LEU A 338 -8.28 9.34 23.30
C LEU A 338 -9.78 9.45 23.60
N ALA A 339 -10.64 9.41 22.60
CA ALA A 339 -12.09 9.43 22.78
C ALA A 339 -12.58 8.21 23.59
N SER A 340 -12.05 7.02 23.30
CA SER A 340 -12.34 5.80 24.03
C SER A 340 -11.85 5.87 25.49
N ALA A 341 -10.82 6.66 25.75
CA ALA A 341 -10.28 6.90 27.11
C ALA A 341 -11.00 8.04 27.86
N GLY A 342 -12.03 8.65 27.24
CA GLY A 342 -12.89 9.63 27.91
C GLY A 342 -12.57 11.08 27.61
N PHE A 343 -11.60 11.39 26.77
CA PHE A 343 -11.34 12.75 26.29
C PHE A 343 -12.50 13.23 25.38
N ARG A 344 -12.90 14.51 25.48
CA ARG A 344 -14.05 15.05 24.75
C ARG A 344 -13.77 16.35 24.00
N LYS A 345 -12.73 17.08 24.38
CA LYS A 345 -12.35 18.37 23.77
C LYS A 345 -11.17 18.19 22.85
N MET A 346 -11.39 17.53 21.71
CA MET A 346 -10.31 17.21 20.80
C MET A 346 -10.66 17.57 19.37
N LYS A 347 -9.64 17.87 18.57
CA LYS A 347 -9.75 18.10 17.13
C LYS A 347 -8.62 17.40 16.40
N ASN A 348 -8.89 16.99 15.17
CA ASN A 348 -7.91 16.48 14.22
C ASN A 348 -7.59 17.57 13.21
N LEU A 349 -6.32 17.91 13.03
CA LEU A 349 -5.89 18.84 11.99
C LEU A 349 -6.03 18.15 10.62
N LYS A 350 -7.08 18.54 9.88
CA LYS A 350 -7.35 18.02 8.55
C LYS A 350 -6.18 18.28 7.60
N GLY A 351 -5.67 17.25 6.94
CA GLY A 351 -4.49 17.35 6.07
C GLY A 351 -3.15 17.46 6.81
N GLY A 352 -3.15 17.46 8.16
CA GLY A 352 -1.97 17.43 9.01
C GLY A 352 -1.01 18.61 8.83
N ILE A 353 0.29 18.37 9.15
CA ILE A 353 1.32 19.40 8.98
C ILE A 353 1.54 19.79 7.51
N ASN A 354 1.19 18.92 6.56
CA ASN A 354 1.27 19.25 5.14
C ASN A 354 0.24 20.31 4.73
N ALA A 355 -1.00 20.26 5.29
CA ALA A 355 -1.98 21.35 5.10
C ALA A 355 -1.52 22.63 5.79
N TRP A 356 -0.96 22.53 7.01
CA TRP A 356 -0.38 23.67 7.71
C TRP A 356 0.72 24.36 6.90
N ALA A 357 1.65 23.59 6.31
CA ALA A 357 2.71 24.10 5.46
C ALA A 357 2.19 24.79 4.18
N ARG A 358 1.11 24.25 3.59
CA ARG A 358 0.52 24.82 2.36
C ARG A 358 -0.30 26.07 2.60
N GLU A 359 -0.98 26.17 3.74
CA GLU A 359 -2.02 27.16 3.98
C GLU A 359 -1.63 28.24 5.00
N VAL A 360 -0.69 27.94 5.91
CA VAL A 360 -0.36 28.82 7.04
C VAL A 360 1.11 29.18 7.10
N ASP A 361 2.01 28.22 7.05
CA ASP A 361 3.44 28.46 7.18
C ASP A 361 4.20 27.88 5.97
N HIS A 362 4.30 28.68 4.93
CA HIS A 362 4.99 28.32 3.68
C HIS A 362 6.52 28.15 3.82
N SER A 363 7.10 28.42 4.99
CA SER A 363 8.51 28.16 5.26
C SER A 363 8.78 26.68 5.58
N LEU A 364 7.75 25.92 5.96
CA LEU A 364 7.83 24.50 6.23
C LEU A 364 7.79 23.68 4.94
N PRO A 365 8.64 22.65 4.81
CA PRO A 365 8.56 21.74 3.65
C PRO A 365 7.31 20.86 3.73
N VAL A 366 6.68 20.64 2.59
CA VAL A 366 5.68 19.58 2.37
C VAL A 366 6.42 18.30 1.99
N TYR A 367 6.17 17.17 2.66
CA TYR A 367 6.93 15.94 2.45
C TYR A 367 6.06 14.67 2.43
#